data_ab8c63c5ee88b2d947b025d7f73c5e2c
#
_entry.id   ab8c63c5ee88b2d947b025d7f73c5e2c
#
_cell.length_a   1.000
_cell.length_b   1.000
_cell.length_c   1.000
_cell.angle_alpha   90.00
_cell.angle_beta   90.00
_cell.angle_gamma   90.00
#
_symmetry.space_group_name_H-M   'P 1'
#
loop_
_entity.id
_entity.type
_entity.pdbx_description
1 polymer ?
#
loop_
_entity_poly.entity_id
_entity_poly.type
_entity_poly.pdbx_seq_one_letter_code
_entity_poly.pdbx_strand_id
1 'polypeptide(L)'
;LEKRPYGPGQHGRTKRKSDSDYAVRLREKQRLRAQYGIREKQLLIAFKEARRQDGLTGENLVELLEMRLDALVLRAGFARTTAQARQLIVHRHIMVNGQLVDRPSFRVKPGQMIHVKERSEGLEPLQVAAAGGHAEVLPPVPGYLEVELDKLQARLLRRPKRAEVPVTCDVQLVVEYYAA
;
A
#
# COMPACT_ATOMS: atom_id res chain seq x y z
N LEU A 1 -31.78 18.40 -12.44
CA LEU A 1 -31.45 17.39 -13.48
C LEU A 1 -31.10 16.11 -12.78
N GLU A 2 -32.03 15.15 -12.72
CA GLU A 2 -31.76 13.82 -12.19
C GLU A 2 -30.70 13.13 -13.04
N LYS A 3 -29.62 12.70 -12.38
CA LYS A 3 -28.60 11.90 -13.05
C LYS A 3 -29.17 10.55 -13.41
N ARG A 4 -29.08 10.18 -14.68
CA ARG A 4 -29.48 8.85 -15.15
C ARG A 4 -28.67 7.77 -14.42
N PRO A 5 -29.33 6.76 -13.83
CA PRO A 5 -28.61 5.70 -13.13
C PRO A 5 -27.92 4.67 -14.07
N TYR A 6 -27.96 4.90 -15.37
CA TYR A 6 -27.37 4.03 -16.40
C TYR A 6 -26.46 4.85 -17.33
N GLY A 7 -25.49 4.15 -17.95
CA GLY A 7 -24.53 4.78 -18.85
C GLY A 7 -25.16 5.43 -20.08
N PRO A 8 -24.43 6.30 -20.79
CA PRO A 8 -24.92 6.96 -22.00
C PRO A 8 -25.09 5.98 -23.15
N GLY A 9 -25.98 6.31 -24.09
CA GLY A 9 -26.22 5.57 -25.34
C GLY A 9 -27.61 4.98 -25.43
N GLN A 10 -27.95 4.54 -26.65
CA GLN A 10 -29.28 4.02 -27.00
C GLN A 10 -29.67 2.80 -26.15
N HIS A 11 -28.71 1.99 -25.75
CA HIS A 11 -28.91 0.74 -24.99
C HIS A 11 -28.46 0.87 -23.53
N GLY A 12 -28.23 2.08 -23.03
CA GLY A 12 -27.76 2.30 -21.66
C GLY A 12 -28.64 1.66 -20.59
N ARG A 13 -29.95 1.65 -20.82
CA ARG A 13 -30.96 1.06 -19.92
C ARG A 13 -30.98 -0.46 -19.92
N THR A 14 -30.70 -1.06 -21.07
CA THR A 14 -30.78 -2.51 -21.30
C THR A 14 -29.41 -3.18 -21.31
N LYS A 15 -28.35 -2.38 -21.19
CA LYS A 15 -26.99 -2.89 -21.19
C LYS A 15 -26.74 -3.77 -19.96
N ARG A 16 -26.70 -5.07 -20.17
CA ARG A 16 -26.27 -6.02 -19.14
C ARG A 16 -24.77 -5.85 -18.91
N LYS A 17 -24.37 -5.63 -17.67
CA LYS A 17 -22.97 -5.75 -17.27
C LYS A 17 -22.60 -7.24 -17.24
N SER A 18 -22.25 -7.80 -18.36
CA SER A 18 -21.57 -9.09 -18.40
C SER A 18 -20.07 -8.83 -18.37
N ASP A 19 -19.45 -9.06 -17.23
CA ASP A 19 -18.02 -9.00 -17.14
C ASP A 19 -17.42 -10.31 -17.69
N SER A 20 -16.56 -10.22 -18.71
CA SER A 20 -15.72 -11.34 -19.11
C SER A 20 -14.75 -11.70 -17.99
N ASP A 21 -14.23 -12.92 -17.96
CA ASP A 21 -13.20 -13.34 -17.02
C ASP A 21 -11.98 -12.41 -17.07
N TYR A 22 -11.59 -11.97 -18.25
CA TYR A 22 -10.52 -11.01 -18.44
C TYR A 22 -10.81 -9.67 -17.74
N ALA A 23 -12.03 -9.15 -17.91
CA ALA A 23 -12.43 -7.88 -17.32
C ALA A 23 -12.43 -7.92 -15.80
N VAL A 24 -12.86 -9.03 -15.20
CA VAL A 24 -12.84 -9.24 -13.75
C VAL A 24 -11.41 -9.27 -13.22
N ARG A 25 -10.53 -10.02 -13.86
CA ARG A 25 -9.11 -10.11 -13.51
C ARG A 25 -8.40 -8.77 -13.66
N LEU A 26 -8.65 -8.06 -14.75
CA LEU A 26 -8.10 -6.73 -14.98
C LEU A 26 -8.53 -5.76 -13.88
N ARG A 27 -9.79 -5.78 -13.52
CA ARG A 27 -10.34 -4.91 -12.46
C ARG A 27 -9.64 -5.13 -11.13
N GLU A 28 -9.45 -6.38 -10.74
CA GLU A 28 -8.76 -6.72 -9.48
C GLU A 28 -7.27 -6.30 -9.52
N LYS A 29 -6.60 -6.50 -10.64
CA LYS A 29 -5.23 -6.00 -10.81
C LYS A 29 -5.16 -4.49 -10.65
N GLN A 30 -6.06 -3.75 -11.29
CA GLN A 30 -6.10 -2.30 -11.19
C GLN A 30 -6.47 -1.83 -9.77
N ARG A 31 -7.33 -2.55 -9.08
CA ARG A 31 -7.68 -2.29 -7.68
C ARG A 31 -6.46 -2.41 -6.78
N LEU A 32 -5.71 -3.49 -6.90
CA LEU A 32 -4.49 -3.70 -6.11
C LEU A 32 -3.46 -2.61 -6.40
N ARG A 33 -3.22 -2.34 -7.68
CA ARG A 33 -2.29 -1.30 -8.11
C ARG A 33 -2.65 0.07 -7.54
N ALA A 34 -3.94 0.43 -7.59
CA ALA A 34 -4.43 1.71 -7.09
C ALA A 34 -4.25 1.86 -5.57
N GLN A 35 -4.50 0.80 -4.81
CA GLN A 35 -4.38 0.84 -3.36
C GLN A 35 -2.94 1.06 -2.89
N TYR A 36 -1.95 0.54 -3.62
CA TYR A 36 -0.54 0.81 -3.34
C TYR A 36 -0.01 2.01 -4.12
N GLY A 37 -0.81 2.57 -5.04
CA GLY A 37 -0.43 3.73 -5.84
C GLY A 37 0.82 3.49 -6.70
N ILE A 38 1.03 2.30 -7.21
CA ILE A 38 2.20 1.92 -8.00
C ILE A 38 1.88 1.85 -9.49
N ARG A 39 2.93 1.94 -10.31
CA ARG A 39 2.82 1.80 -11.75
C ARG A 39 2.76 0.33 -12.16
N GLU A 40 2.21 0.07 -13.34
CA GLU A 40 2.08 -1.27 -13.91
C GLU A 40 3.41 -2.04 -13.92
N LYS A 41 4.47 -1.39 -14.33
CA LYS A 41 5.82 -2.00 -14.37
C LYS A 41 6.27 -2.47 -12.99
N GLN A 42 6.03 -1.68 -11.96
CA GLN A 42 6.39 -2.02 -10.57
C GLN A 42 5.58 -3.20 -10.06
N LEU A 43 4.28 -3.25 -10.38
CA LEU A 43 3.44 -4.38 -10.02
C LEU A 43 3.90 -5.66 -10.72
N LEU A 44 4.23 -5.59 -12.00
CA LEU A 44 4.73 -6.74 -12.75
C LEU A 44 6.05 -7.27 -12.17
N ILE A 45 6.97 -6.38 -11.80
CA ILE A 45 8.24 -6.77 -11.15
C ILE A 45 7.96 -7.50 -9.84
N ALA A 46 7.08 -6.97 -9.01
CA ALA A 46 6.69 -7.59 -7.75
C ALA A 46 6.03 -8.96 -7.97
N PHE A 47 5.17 -9.08 -8.97
CA PHE A 47 4.54 -10.34 -9.34
C PHE A 47 5.58 -11.40 -9.75
N LYS A 48 6.51 -11.04 -10.60
CA LYS A 48 7.57 -11.96 -11.03
C LYS A 48 8.42 -12.45 -9.88
N GLU A 49 8.74 -11.57 -8.95
CA GLU A 49 9.47 -11.93 -7.74
C GLU A 49 8.64 -12.83 -6.82
N ALA A 50 7.37 -12.50 -6.61
CA ALA A 50 6.45 -13.29 -5.79
C ALA A 50 6.30 -14.72 -6.33
N ARG A 51 6.25 -14.87 -7.65
CA ARG A 51 6.14 -16.19 -8.30
C ARG A 51 7.39 -17.05 -8.11
N ARG A 52 8.56 -16.45 -7.96
CA ARG A 52 9.82 -17.18 -7.72
C ARG A 52 9.97 -17.68 -6.29
N GLN A 53 9.28 -17.07 -5.35
CA GLN A 53 9.34 -17.44 -3.95
C GLN A 53 8.45 -18.65 -3.66
N ASP A 54 8.82 -19.43 -2.68
CA ASP A 54 8.02 -20.55 -2.21
C ASP A 54 6.71 -20.05 -1.59
N GLY A 55 5.66 -20.84 -1.73
CA GLY A 55 4.33 -20.53 -1.20
C GLY A 55 3.37 -20.00 -2.26
N LEU A 56 2.26 -19.44 -1.81
CA LEU A 56 1.21 -18.92 -2.68
C LEU A 56 1.62 -17.57 -3.28
N THR A 57 1.63 -17.49 -4.60
CA THR A 57 2.06 -16.29 -5.33
C THR A 57 1.28 -15.04 -4.93
N GLY A 58 -0.03 -15.14 -4.76
CA GLY A 58 -0.87 -14.00 -4.37
C GLY A 58 -0.52 -13.46 -2.99
N GLU A 59 -0.30 -14.35 -2.02
CA GLU A 59 0.12 -13.96 -0.68
C GLU A 59 1.51 -13.33 -0.69
N ASN A 60 2.44 -13.93 -1.44
CA ASN A 60 3.79 -13.40 -1.61
C ASN A 60 3.77 -12.01 -2.24
N LEU A 61 2.89 -11.79 -3.23
CA LEU A 61 2.74 -10.51 -3.90
C LEU A 61 2.31 -9.41 -2.92
N VAL A 62 1.27 -9.66 -2.13
CA VAL A 62 0.78 -8.68 -1.16
C VAL A 62 1.84 -8.41 -0.09
N GLU A 63 2.53 -9.43 0.37
CA GLU A 63 3.63 -9.30 1.32
C GLU A 63 4.74 -8.39 0.78
N LEU A 64 5.18 -8.61 -0.46
CA LEU A 64 6.21 -7.78 -1.08
C LEU A 64 5.77 -6.31 -1.22
N LEU A 65 4.53 -6.07 -1.61
CA LEU A 65 3.98 -4.72 -1.72
C LEU A 65 3.85 -4.04 -0.36
N GLU A 66 3.46 -4.78 0.66
CA GLU A 66 3.27 -4.25 2.01
C GLU A 66 4.60 -3.91 2.69
N MET A 67 5.69 -4.57 2.33
CA MET A 67 7.01 -4.30 2.88
C MET A 67 7.71 -3.08 2.25
N ARG A 68 7.09 -2.43 1.30
CA ARG A 68 7.59 -1.15 0.75
C ARG A 68 7.60 -0.09 1.85
N LEU A 69 8.60 0.77 1.79
CA LEU A 69 8.73 1.84 2.79
C LEU A 69 7.52 2.78 2.77
N ASP A 70 6.99 3.14 1.60
CA ASP A 70 5.82 4.00 1.50
C ASP A 70 4.57 3.37 2.14
N ALA A 71 4.37 2.08 1.94
CA ALA A 71 3.27 1.35 2.56
C ALA A 71 3.39 1.33 4.09
N LEU A 72 4.57 1.05 4.60
CA LEU A 72 4.80 0.97 6.05
C LEU A 72 4.75 2.34 6.74
N VAL A 73 5.22 3.39 6.10
CA VAL A 73 5.07 4.77 6.60
C VAL A 73 3.59 5.12 6.75
N LEU A 74 2.77 4.75 5.78
CA LEU A 74 1.32 4.92 5.86
C LEU A 74 0.70 4.09 6.99
N ARG A 75 1.03 2.79 7.07
CA ARG A 75 0.49 1.89 8.11
C ARG A 75 0.88 2.33 9.51
N ALA A 76 2.07 2.90 9.67
CA ALA A 76 2.54 3.43 10.95
C ALA A 76 1.80 4.69 11.39
N GLY A 77 1.08 5.35 10.50
CA GLY A 77 0.35 6.58 10.80
C GLY A 77 1.19 7.85 10.67
N PHE A 78 2.39 7.78 10.09
CA PHE A 78 3.23 8.97 9.86
C PHE A 78 2.68 9.86 8.74
N ALA A 79 1.88 9.29 7.86
CA ALA A 79 1.23 9.98 6.76
C ALA A 79 -0.24 9.61 6.70
N ARG A 80 -1.05 10.48 6.12
CA ARG A 80 -2.49 10.29 5.95
C ARG A 80 -2.85 9.56 4.66
N THR A 81 -2.02 9.71 3.63
CA THR A 81 -2.22 9.15 2.30
C THR A 81 -0.93 8.56 1.77
N THR A 82 -1.03 7.68 0.77
CA THR A 82 0.14 7.14 0.07
C THR A 82 0.97 8.25 -0.57
N ALA A 83 0.32 9.26 -1.15
CA ALA A 83 1.02 10.41 -1.76
C ALA A 83 1.83 11.18 -0.73
N GLN A 84 1.27 11.42 0.46
CA GLN A 84 1.98 12.08 1.55
C GLN A 84 3.14 11.22 2.06
N ALA A 85 2.94 9.91 2.20
CA ALA A 85 4.00 8.99 2.60
C ALA A 85 5.19 9.06 1.64
N ARG A 86 4.94 9.05 0.35
CA ARG A 86 5.97 9.18 -0.69
C ARG A 86 6.69 10.52 -0.62
N GLN A 87 5.95 11.60 -0.43
CA GLN A 87 6.53 12.93 -0.31
C GLN A 87 7.49 13.00 0.88
N LEU A 88 7.11 12.47 2.03
CA LEU A 88 7.97 12.41 3.21
C LEU A 88 9.27 11.66 2.92
N ILE A 89 9.19 10.54 2.21
CA ILE A 89 10.35 9.73 1.87
C ILE A 89 11.26 10.46 0.86
N VAL A 90 10.69 10.94 -0.24
CA VAL A 90 11.43 11.62 -1.31
C VAL A 90 12.06 12.93 -0.81
N HIS A 91 11.39 13.64 0.08
CA HIS A 91 11.90 14.86 0.70
C HIS A 91 12.88 14.59 1.85
N ARG A 92 13.31 13.34 2.02
CA ARG A 92 14.42 12.94 2.89
C ARG A 92 14.13 13.13 4.39
N HIS A 93 12.89 12.86 4.81
CA HIS A 93 12.49 12.93 6.21
C HIS A 93 12.49 11.58 6.92
N ILE A 94 12.63 10.47 6.18
CA ILE A 94 12.49 9.11 6.71
C ILE A 94 13.84 8.40 6.72
N MET A 95 14.10 7.71 7.82
CA MET A 95 15.28 6.88 8.03
C MET A 95 14.88 5.44 8.31
N VAL A 96 15.75 4.51 7.95
CA VAL A 96 15.64 3.10 8.28
C VAL A 96 16.93 2.66 8.97
N ASN A 97 16.80 2.19 10.21
CA ASN A 97 17.97 1.85 11.05
C ASN A 97 19.04 2.94 11.08
N GLY A 98 18.64 4.19 11.21
CA GLY A 98 19.55 5.34 11.32
C GLY A 98 20.16 5.80 9.99
N GLN A 99 19.75 5.23 8.87
CA GLN A 99 20.23 5.64 7.54
C GLN A 99 19.09 6.29 6.75
N LEU A 100 19.40 7.38 6.07
CA LEU A 100 18.43 8.07 5.24
C LEU A 100 18.06 7.23 4.02
N VAL A 101 16.76 7.04 3.82
CA VAL A 101 16.21 6.35 2.65
C VAL A 101 15.22 7.26 1.95
N ASP A 102 15.48 7.58 0.69
CA ASP A 102 14.67 8.50 -0.11
C ASP A 102 13.90 7.81 -1.25
N ARG A 103 13.87 6.48 -1.26
CA ARG A 103 13.14 5.69 -2.25
C ARG A 103 11.88 5.07 -1.63
N PRO A 104 10.69 5.44 -2.10
CA PRO A 104 9.43 4.84 -1.62
C PRO A 104 9.36 3.33 -1.80
N SER A 105 9.99 2.81 -2.85
CA SER A 105 10.01 1.37 -3.16
C SER A 105 11.01 0.57 -2.33
N PHE A 106 11.81 1.23 -1.49
CA PHE A 106 12.75 0.52 -0.61
C PHE A 106 12.00 -0.54 0.18
N ARG A 107 12.52 -1.75 0.19
CA ARG A 107 11.87 -2.87 0.88
C ARG A 107 12.46 -3.01 2.28
N VAL A 108 11.62 -2.79 3.28
CA VAL A 108 11.99 -2.91 4.68
C VAL A 108 12.03 -4.40 5.06
N LYS A 109 13.01 -4.79 5.86
CA LYS A 109 13.17 -6.16 6.33
C LYS A 109 12.68 -6.29 7.77
N PRO A 110 12.22 -7.48 8.19
CA PRO A 110 11.87 -7.72 9.58
C PRO A 110 13.02 -7.33 10.52
N GLY A 111 12.68 -6.67 11.62
CA GLY A 111 13.62 -6.16 12.61
C GLY A 111 14.11 -4.73 12.34
N GLN A 112 13.94 -4.20 11.15
CA GLN A 112 14.34 -2.84 10.85
C GLN A 112 13.37 -1.81 11.46
N MET A 113 13.93 -0.71 11.91
CA MET A 113 13.17 0.41 12.47
C MET A 113 13.05 1.53 11.45
N ILE A 114 11.81 1.96 11.22
CA ILE A 114 11.49 3.14 10.42
C ILE A 114 11.30 4.30 11.39
N HIS A 115 11.94 5.42 11.16
CA HIS A 115 11.77 6.58 12.00
C HIS A 115 11.95 7.88 11.21
N VAL A 116 11.41 8.96 11.77
CA VAL A 116 11.57 10.29 11.20
C VAL A 116 12.91 10.84 11.64
N LYS A 117 13.61 11.49 10.73
CA LYS A 117 14.86 12.20 11.00
C LYS A 117 14.62 13.30 12.06
N GLU A 118 15.50 13.41 13.04
CA GLU A 118 15.34 14.35 14.17
C GLU A 118 15.06 15.79 13.72
N ARG A 119 15.79 16.28 12.73
CA ARG A 119 15.58 17.62 12.19
C ARG A 119 14.21 17.86 11.57
N SER A 120 13.51 16.79 11.19
CA SER A 120 12.21 16.87 10.53
C SER A 120 11.04 16.73 11.49
N GLU A 121 11.27 16.29 12.72
CA GLU A 121 10.22 16.04 13.71
C GLU A 121 9.38 17.28 14.03
N GLY A 122 9.95 18.48 13.91
CA GLY A 122 9.26 19.73 14.13
C GLY A 122 8.34 20.20 13.01
N LEU A 123 8.33 19.53 11.87
CA LEU A 123 7.46 19.87 10.75
C LEU A 123 5.99 19.61 11.12
N GLU A 124 5.10 20.53 10.73
CA GLU A 124 3.69 20.46 11.10
C GLU A 124 3.02 19.12 10.76
N PRO A 125 3.16 18.56 9.54
CA PRO A 125 2.56 17.27 9.22
C PRO A 125 3.02 16.15 10.13
N LEU A 126 4.26 16.18 10.58
CA LEU A 126 4.83 15.17 11.48
C LEU A 126 4.42 15.40 12.92
N GLN A 127 4.22 16.63 13.33
CA GLN A 127 3.63 16.97 14.63
C GLN A 127 2.18 16.47 14.74
N VAL A 128 1.40 16.63 13.67
CA VAL A 128 0.03 16.08 13.55
C VAL A 128 0.06 14.55 13.65
N ALA A 129 0.98 13.91 12.96
CA ALA A 129 1.14 12.45 13.01
C ALA A 129 1.50 11.97 14.43
N ALA A 130 2.47 12.62 15.07
CA ALA A 130 2.91 12.27 16.43
C ALA A 130 1.78 12.40 17.47
N ALA A 131 0.85 13.32 17.26
CA ALA A 131 -0.32 13.51 18.10
C ALA A 131 -1.48 12.54 17.79
N GLY A 132 -1.31 11.62 16.85
CA GLY A 132 -2.33 10.67 16.43
C GLY A 132 -3.41 11.25 15.51
N GLY A 133 -3.10 12.34 14.79
CA GLY A 133 -4.07 13.06 13.95
C GLY A 133 -4.59 12.29 12.74
N HIS A 134 -4.01 11.14 12.41
CA HIS A 134 -4.44 10.31 11.27
C HIS A 134 -5.26 9.08 11.67
N ALA A 135 -5.44 8.84 12.97
CA ALA A 135 -6.07 7.62 13.47
C ALA A 135 -7.51 7.40 12.96
N GLU A 136 -8.27 8.47 12.74
CA GLU A 136 -9.66 8.37 12.28
C GLU A 136 -9.80 7.94 10.81
N VAL A 137 -8.79 8.21 9.99
CA VAL A 137 -8.84 7.95 8.54
C VAL A 137 -8.06 6.71 8.12
N LEU A 138 -7.21 6.19 9.00
CA LEU A 138 -6.40 5.02 8.72
C LEU A 138 -6.97 3.78 9.39
N PRO A 139 -6.77 2.59 8.80
CA PRO A 139 -7.04 1.33 9.48
C PRO A 139 -6.21 1.23 10.77
N PRO A 140 -6.62 0.40 11.74
CA PRO A 140 -5.79 0.10 12.91
C PRO A 140 -4.39 -0.39 12.49
N VAL A 141 -3.39 -0.11 13.30
CA VAL A 141 -2.02 -0.56 13.05
C VAL A 141 -1.99 -2.10 13.01
N PRO A 142 -1.48 -2.70 11.91
CA PRO A 142 -1.42 -4.16 11.82
C PRO A 142 -0.46 -4.77 12.84
N GLY A 143 -0.66 -6.05 13.17
CA GLY A 143 0.15 -6.75 14.17
C GLY A 143 1.61 -6.96 13.81
N TYR A 144 1.99 -6.80 12.53
CA TYR A 144 3.39 -6.91 12.11
C TYR A 144 4.19 -5.61 12.30
N LEU A 145 3.55 -4.51 12.71
CA LEU A 145 4.20 -3.25 13.05
C LEU A 145 4.06 -2.94 14.53
N GLU A 146 5.15 -2.56 15.15
CA GLU A 146 5.17 -1.96 16.49
C GLU A 146 5.43 -0.47 16.32
N VAL A 147 4.47 0.37 16.73
CA VAL A 147 4.53 1.82 16.50
C VAL A 147 4.55 2.58 17.81
N GLU A 148 5.55 3.45 17.95
CA GLU A 148 5.60 4.48 18.98
C GLU A 148 5.38 5.83 18.29
N LEU A 149 4.12 6.22 18.16
CA LEU A 149 3.73 7.34 17.31
C LEU A 149 4.25 8.68 17.83
N ASP A 150 4.24 8.87 19.14
CA ASP A 150 4.77 10.06 19.78
C ASP A 150 6.27 10.29 19.52
N LYS A 151 7.01 9.21 19.32
CA LYS A 151 8.43 9.23 18.95
C LYS A 151 8.66 9.16 17.43
N LEU A 152 7.60 9.05 16.64
CA LEU A 152 7.67 8.87 15.18
C LEU A 152 8.60 7.70 14.79
N GLN A 153 8.39 6.56 15.46
CA GLN A 153 9.15 5.33 15.26
C GLN A 153 8.21 4.15 15.02
N ALA A 154 8.62 3.25 14.14
CA ALA A 154 7.92 2.01 13.86
C ALA A 154 8.93 0.91 13.54
N ARG A 155 8.67 -0.29 14.03
CA ARG A 155 9.51 -1.47 13.76
C ARG A 155 8.68 -2.52 13.04
N LEU A 156 9.23 -3.05 11.96
CA LEU A 156 8.66 -4.23 11.30
C LEU A 156 9.06 -5.46 12.11
N LEU A 157 8.08 -6.06 12.80
CA LEU A 157 8.34 -7.20 13.70
C LEU A 157 8.59 -8.50 12.95
N ARG A 158 7.83 -8.72 11.87
CA ARG A 158 7.84 -9.92 11.07
C ARG A 158 7.25 -9.65 9.69
N ARG A 159 7.33 -10.64 8.80
CA ARG A 159 6.70 -10.53 7.49
C ARG A 159 5.19 -10.42 7.62
N PRO A 160 4.53 -9.52 6.86
CA PRO A 160 3.07 -9.41 6.89
C PRO A 160 2.39 -10.69 6.39
N LYS A 161 1.33 -11.11 7.08
CA LYS A 161 0.45 -12.16 6.56
C LYS A 161 -0.70 -11.52 5.78
N ARG A 162 -1.12 -12.13 4.67
CA ARG A 162 -2.18 -11.57 3.83
C ARG A 162 -3.43 -11.18 4.63
N ALA A 163 -3.83 -12.00 5.58
CA ALA A 163 -5.02 -11.76 6.40
C ALA A 163 -4.93 -10.49 7.26
N GLU A 164 -3.73 -10.04 7.58
CA GLU A 164 -3.49 -8.87 8.41
C GLU A 164 -3.37 -7.57 7.60
N VAL A 165 -3.15 -7.68 6.29
CA VAL A 165 -2.96 -6.52 5.41
C VAL A 165 -4.31 -5.91 5.08
N PRO A 166 -4.54 -4.61 5.38
CA PRO A 166 -5.83 -3.96 5.16
C PRO A 166 -6.03 -3.52 3.71
N VAL A 167 -5.86 -4.45 2.78
CA VAL A 167 -6.06 -4.25 1.34
C VAL A 167 -7.21 -5.10 0.87
N THR A 168 -8.18 -4.48 0.21
CA THR A 168 -9.35 -5.16 -0.35
C THR A 168 -9.07 -5.57 -1.79
N CYS A 169 -8.78 -6.85 -1.99
CA CYS A 169 -8.48 -7.40 -3.31
C CYS A 169 -8.59 -8.92 -3.30
N ASP A 170 -9.15 -9.48 -4.37
CA ASP A 170 -9.04 -10.92 -4.63
C ASP A 170 -7.71 -11.16 -5.34
N VAL A 171 -6.68 -11.49 -4.58
CA VAL A 171 -5.31 -11.65 -5.10
C VAL A 171 -5.20 -12.79 -6.09
N GLN A 172 -6.03 -13.81 -5.97
CA GLN A 172 -6.02 -14.93 -6.90
C GLN A 172 -6.38 -14.49 -8.33
N LEU A 173 -7.33 -13.57 -8.45
CA LEU A 173 -7.67 -12.99 -9.75
C LEU A 173 -6.52 -12.18 -10.36
N VAL A 174 -5.72 -11.52 -9.54
CA VAL A 174 -4.51 -10.82 -9.99
C VAL A 174 -3.48 -11.81 -10.51
N VAL A 175 -3.26 -12.91 -9.79
CA VAL A 175 -2.37 -13.99 -10.23
C VAL A 175 -2.82 -14.56 -11.56
N GLU A 176 -4.11 -14.83 -11.72
CA GLU A 176 -4.70 -15.33 -12.96
C GLU A 176 -4.56 -14.34 -14.11
N TYR A 177 -4.66 -13.04 -13.84
CA TYR A 177 -4.45 -12.01 -14.87
C TYR A 177 -3.07 -12.13 -15.52
N TYR A 178 -2.03 -12.31 -14.71
CA TYR A 178 -0.66 -12.43 -15.19
C TYR A 178 -0.31 -13.82 -15.75
N ALA A 179 -1.05 -14.83 -15.36
CA ALA A 179 -0.84 -16.21 -15.79
C ALA A 179 -1.55 -16.54 -17.13
N ALA A 180 -2.50 -15.71 -17.49
CA ALA A 180 -3.29 -15.92 -18.71
C ALA A 180 -2.53 -15.55 -20.00
#